data_25e0fe0769e35d26fc9630ca2aac7674
#
_entry.id   25e0fe0769e35d26fc9630ca2aac7674
#
_cell.length_a   1.000
_cell.length_b   1.000
_cell.length_c   1.000
_cell.angle_alpha   90.00
_cell.angle_beta   90.00
_cell.angle_gamma   90.00
#
_symmetry.space_group_name_H-M   'P 1'
#
loop_
_entity.id
_entity.type
_entity.pdbx_description
1 polymer ?
#
loop_
_entity_poly.entity_id
_entity_poly.type
_entity_poly.pdbx_seq_one_letter_code
_entity_poly.pdbx_strand_id
1 'polypeptide(L)'
;MKVTVRKLAEMAGVSPATVSRYLNASESVSLALADQIDKALITLGGTPAVRQSQKRMVLVLLTHLRFDFYSQTLAELLSQEPEGNWALALLRYDPCHPELVHNFVNRNHPAGVIYFEEEMDQQILSYLQKCGLRTVMCG
;
A
#
# COMPACT_ATOMS: atom_id res chain seq x y z
N MET A 1 -12.82 -29.69 -5.29
CA MET A 1 -11.71 -30.40 -4.63
C MET A 1 -11.01 -29.43 -3.67
N LYS A 2 -10.89 -29.78 -2.42
CA LYS A 2 -10.30 -28.88 -1.43
C LYS A 2 -8.77 -28.95 -1.53
N VAL A 3 -8.13 -27.85 -1.91
CA VAL A 3 -6.66 -27.76 -1.99
C VAL A 3 -6.11 -27.71 -0.56
N THR A 4 -5.27 -28.66 -0.19
CA THR A 4 -4.64 -28.67 1.14
C THR A 4 -3.26 -28.00 1.08
N VAL A 5 -2.84 -27.39 2.18
CA VAL A 5 -1.52 -26.77 2.32
C VAL A 5 -0.40 -27.74 1.95
N ARG A 6 -0.54 -29.00 2.35
CA ARG A 6 0.44 -30.08 2.08
C ARG A 6 0.58 -30.36 0.60
N LYS A 7 -0.54 -30.51 -0.12
CA LYS A 7 -0.55 -30.78 -1.56
C LYS A 7 -0.03 -29.58 -2.36
N LEU A 8 -0.36 -28.38 -1.93
CA LEU A 8 0.14 -27.15 -2.54
C LEU A 8 1.65 -26.99 -2.35
N ALA A 9 2.17 -27.28 -1.16
CA ALA A 9 3.58 -27.26 -0.85
C ALA A 9 4.40 -28.25 -1.69
N GLU A 10 3.89 -29.48 -1.82
CA GLU A 10 4.50 -30.53 -2.64
C GLU A 10 4.56 -30.13 -4.11
N MET A 11 3.45 -29.60 -4.66
CA MET A 11 3.38 -29.19 -6.06
C MET A 11 4.22 -27.93 -6.35
N ALA A 12 4.30 -27.01 -5.41
CA ALA A 12 5.12 -25.78 -5.54
C ALA A 12 6.61 -26.03 -5.24
N GLY A 13 6.99 -27.17 -4.72
CA GLY A 13 8.37 -27.47 -4.34
C GLY A 13 8.87 -26.65 -3.16
N VAL A 14 7.99 -26.29 -2.24
CA VAL A 14 8.28 -25.47 -1.06
C VAL A 14 7.82 -26.16 0.23
N SER A 15 8.26 -25.67 1.39
CA SER A 15 7.81 -26.21 2.67
C SER A 15 6.35 -25.84 2.97
N PRO A 16 5.61 -26.69 3.72
CA PRO A 16 4.27 -26.32 4.19
C PRO A 16 4.24 -25.03 5.00
N ALA A 17 5.31 -24.74 5.75
CA ALA A 17 5.46 -23.49 6.48
C ALA A 17 5.52 -22.26 5.54
N THR A 18 6.20 -22.40 4.39
CA THR A 18 6.25 -21.37 3.35
C THR A 18 4.88 -21.11 2.75
N VAL A 19 4.12 -22.16 2.46
CA VAL A 19 2.73 -22.03 1.98
C VAL A 19 1.84 -21.37 3.03
N SER A 20 1.98 -21.75 4.29
CA SER A 20 1.22 -21.14 5.38
C SER A 20 1.52 -19.65 5.51
N ARG A 21 2.79 -19.23 5.41
CA ARG A 21 3.17 -17.81 5.38
C ARG A 21 2.58 -17.11 4.18
N TYR A 22 2.63 -17.71 3.00
CA TYR A 22 2.03 -17.15 1.81
C TYR A 22 0.52 -16.90 1.97
N LEU A 23 -0.21 -17.82 2.58
CA LEU A 23 -1.66 -17.72 2.77
C LEU A 23 -2.05 -16.69 3.86
N ASN A 24 -1.22 -16.54 4.90
CA ASN A 24 -1.51 -15.69 6.05
C ASN A 24 -0.85 -14.29 5.96
N ALA A 25 0.31 -14.21 5.30
CA ALA A 25 1.08 -12.97 5.16
C ALA A 25 1.95 -13.08 3.89
N SER A 26 1.34 -12.89 2.73
CA SER A 26 2.02 -13.03 1.42
C SER A 26 3.26 -12.15 1.28
N GLU A 27 3.35 -11.08 2.06
CA GLU A 27 4.47 -10.14 2.11
C GLU A 27 5.75 -10.74 2.68
N SER A 28 5.64 -11.81 3.48
CA SER A 28 6.78 -12.47 4.11
C SER A 28 7.46 -13.50 3.21
N VAL A 29 6.94 -13.70 2.00
CA VAL A 29 7.44 -14.67 1.01
C VAL A 29 8.02 -13.93 -0.17
N SER A 30 9.21 -14.35 -0.64
CA SER A 30 9.83 -13.73 -1.83
C SER A 30 8.92 -13.86 -3.06
N LEU A 31 9.04 -12.89 -3.99
CA LEU A 31 8.25 -12.89 -5.22
C LEU A 31 8.38 -14.19 -6.02
N ALA A 32 9.59 -14.74 -6.10
CA ALA A 32 9.86 -15.99 -6.82
C ALA A 32 9.13 -17.20 -6.21
N LEU A 33 9.16 -17.33 -4.88
CA LEU A 33 8.45 -18.42 -4.17
C LEU A 33 6.94 -18.26 -4.27
N ALA A 34 6.48 -17.03 -4.17
CA ALA A 34 5.06 -16.73 -4.28
C ALA A 34 4.54 -17.02 -5.70
N ASP A 35 5.32 -16.78 -6.78
CA ASP A 35 4.96 -17.16 -8.15
C ASP A 35 4.88 -18.69 -8.33
N GLN A 36 5.78 -19.42 -7.67
CA GLN A 36 5.73 -20.90 -7.69
C GLN A 36 4.45 -21.41 -7.02
N ILE A 37 4.07 -20.82 -5.89
CA ILE A 37 2.85 -21.19 -5.17
C ILE A 37 1.60 -20.82 -5.99
N ASP A 38 1.57 -19.66 -6.63
CA ASP A 38 0.46 -19.24 -7.49
C ASP A 38 0.25 -20.19 -8.67
N LYS A 39 1.32 -20.57 -9.35
CA LYS A 39 1.28 -21.53 -10.47
C LYS A 39 0.76 -22.90 -10.01
N ALA A 40 1.25 -23.37 -8.88
CA ALA A 40 0.78 -24.63 -8.30
C ALA A 40 -0.70 -24.55 -7.89
N LEU A 41 -1.13 -23.45 -7.34
CA LEU A 41 -2.51 -23.22 -6.92
C LEU A 41 -3.46 -23.21 -8.13
N ILE A 42 -3.10 -22.51 -9.20
CA ILE A 42 -3.85 -22.50 -10.47
C ILE A 42 -3.96 -23.91 -11.04
N THR A 43 -2.86 -24.66 -11.05
CA THR A 43 -2.83 -26.03 -11.56
C THR A 43 -3.77 -26.96 -10.74
N LEU A 44 -3.93 -26.69 -9.44
CA LEU A 44 -4.85 -27.42 -8.56
C LEU A 44 -6.30 -26.92 -8.63
N GLY A 45 -6.60 -25.96 -9.52
CA GLY A 45 -7.93 -25.38 -9.67
C GLY A 45 -8.32 -24.39 -8.57
N GLY A 46 -7.35 -23.93 -7.79
CA GLY A 46 -7.53 -22.85 -6.83
C GLY A 46 -7.39 -21.47 -7.49
N THR A 47 -7.88 -20.46 -6.82
CA THR A 47 -7.67 -19.07 -7.21
C THR A 47 -6.47 -18.53 -6.42
N PRO A 48 -5.42 -18.04 -7.07
CA PRO A 48 -4.35 -17.34 -6.36
C PRO A 48 -4.98 -16.27 -5.49
N ALA A 49 -4.49 -16.15 -4.26
CA ALA A 49 -4.77 -14.92 -3.52
C ALA A 49 -4.38 -13.79 -4.47
N VAL A 50 -5.37 -12.94 -4.83
CA VAL A 50 -5.04 -11.71 -5.54
C VAL A 50 -3.96 -11.10 -4.68
N ARG A 51 -2.71 -11.24 -5.09
CA ARG A 51 -1.70 -10.38 -4.55
C ARG A 51 -2.29 -9.00 -4.81
N GLN A 52 -2.77 -8.40 -3.78
CA GLN A 52 -2.61 -6.98 -3.73
C GLN A 52 -1.09 -6.82 -3.87
N SER A 53 -0.64 -6.83 -5.13
CA SER A 53 0.68 -6.31 -5.45
C SER A 53 0.69 -5.04 -4.64
N GLN A 54 1.58 -4.95 -3.65
CA GLN A 54 1.53 -3.87 -2.67
C GLN A 54 1.38 -2.59 -3.48
N LYS A 55 0.14 -2.15 -3.62
CA LYS A 55 -0.13 -0.88 -4.28
C LYS A 55 0.61 0.09 -3.40
N ARG A 56 1.71 0.59 -3.91
CA ARG A 56 2.48 1.59 -3.18
C ARG A 56 1.52 2.73 -2.96
N MET A 57 1.00 2.83 -1.75
CA MET A 57 0.03 3.84 -1.39
C MET A 57 0.77 5.14 -1.11
N VAL A 58 0.36 6.20 -1.76
CA VAL A 58 0.79 7.55 -1.46
C VAL A 58 -0.34 8.24 -0.72
N LEU A 59 -0.04 8.74 0.46
CA LEU A 59 -0.99 9.50 1.25
C LEU A 59 -0.98 10.96 0.79
N VAL A 60 -2.13 11.48 0.43
CA VAL A 60 -2.34 12.89 0.10
C VAL A 60 -3.03 13.55 1.27
N LEU A 61 -2.36 14.50 1.92
CA LEU A 61 -2.89 15.30 3.01
C LEU A 61 -3.36 16.66 2.49
N LEU A 62 -4.58 17.01 2.83
CA LEU A 62 -5.26 18.24 2.45
C LEU A 62 -5.85 18.87 3.71
N THR A 63 -5.54 20.13 4.00
CA THR A 63 -6.20 20.85 5.11
C THR A 63 -7.51 21.48 4.66
N HIS A 64 -7.50 22.08 3.47
CA HIS A 64 -8.65 22.74 2.87
C HIS A 64 -8.87 22.22 1.45
N LEU A 65 -10.11 21.95 1.11
CA LEU A 65 -10.48 21.65 -0.26
C LEU A 65 -10.62 22.98 -1.05
N ARG A 66 -9.51 23.54 -1.47
CA ARG A 66 -9.50 24.55 -2.55
C ARG A 66 -9.63 23.81 -3.87
N PHE A 67 -10.85 23.63 -4.30
CA PHE A 67 -11.25 22.70 -5.35
C PHE A 67 -10.54 22.92 -6.69
N ASP A 68 -10.20 24.16 -7.05
CA ASP A 68 -9.74 24.44 -8.42
C ASP A 68 -8.27 24.04 -8.65
N PHE A 69 -7.39 24.35 -7.75
CA PHE A 69 -5.96 24.06 -7.88
C PHE A 69 -5.66 22.57 -7.60
N TYR A 70 -6.17 22.05 -6.50
CA TYR A 70 -5.88 20.69 -6.09
C TYR A 70 -6.54 19.63 -6.99
N SER A 71 -7.72 19.92 -7.54
CA SER A 71 -8.40 19.01 -8.46
C SER A 71 -7.63 18.81 -9.75
N GLN A 72 -7.03 19.86 -10.31
CA GLN A 72 -6.20 19.78 -11.51
C GLN A 72 -4.92 18.97 -11.23
N THR A 73 -4.24 19.23 -10.13
CA THR A 73 -3.01 18.53 -9.76
C THR A 73 -3.30 17.05 -9.47
N LEU A 74 -4.40 16.75 -8.77
CA LEU A 74 -4.82 15.36 -8.53
C LEU A 74 -5.23 14.64 -9.80
N ALA A 75 -5.95 15.32 -10.71
CA ALA A 75 -6.31 14.76 -12.01
C ALA A 75 -5.07 14.45 -12.84
N GLU A 76 -4.07 15.33 -12.84
CA GLU A 76 -2.79 15.11 -13.51
C GLU A 76 -2.03 13.93 -12.91
N LEU A 77 -1.93 13.85 -11.58
CA LEU A 77 -1.33 12.71 -10.89
C LEU A 77 -2.01 11.38 -11.20
N LEU A 78 -3.34 11.39 -11.30
CA LEU A 78 -4.12 10.19 -11.65
C LEU A 78 -4.00 9.85 -13.13
N SER A 79 -3.83 10.83 -14.02
CA SER A 79 -3.68 10.61 -15.46
C SER A 79 -2.32 10.01 -15.84
N GLN A 80 -1.32 10.25 -15.02
CA GLN A 80 0.01 9.69 -15.17
C GLN A 80 0.16 8.33 -14.46
N GLU A 81 -0.92 7.56 -14.34
CA GLU A 81 -0.79 6.21 -13.83
C GLU A 81 0.35 5.49 -14.55
N PRO A 82 1.51 5.38 -13.91
CA PRO A 82 2.54 4.55 -14.49
C PRO A 82 2.03 3.12 -14.49
N GLU A 83 2.49 2.31 -15.39
CA GLU A 83 2.29 0.87 -15.43
C GLU A 83 2.76 0.23 -14.11
N GLY A 84 2.15 0.56 -13.00
CA GLY A 84 2.58 0.11 -11.69
C GLY A 84 1.61 0.54 -10.60
N ASN A 85 1.24 -0.35 -9.88
CA ASN A 85 0.66 -0.53 -8.57
C ASN A 85 0.71 0.66 -7.58
N TRP A 86 0.24 1.84 -8.01
CA TRP A 86 0.08 2.99 -7.12
C TRP A 86 -1.38 3.16 -6.72
N ALA A 87 -1.62 3.56 -5.50
CA ALA A 87 -2.90 4.03 -5.03
C ALA A 87 -2.71 5.37 -4.32
N LEU A 88 -3.60 6.31 -4.57
CA LEU A 88 -3.66 7.56 -3.83
C LEU A 88 -4.73 7.44 -2.75
N ALA A 89 -4.36 7.73 -1.52
CA ALA A 89 -5.30 7.87 -0.42
C ALA A 89 -5.37 9.34 -0.01
N LEU A 90 -6.56 9.92 -0.10
CA LEU A 90 -6.79 11.31 0.31
C LEU A 90 -7.29 11.33 1.75
N LEU A 91 -6.61 12.10 2.59
CA LEU A 91 -7.01 12.30 3.98
C LEU A 91 -7.03 13.80 4.27
N ARG A 92 -8.15 14.27 4.80
CA ARG A 92 -8.21 15.63 5.31
C ARG A 92 -7.39 15.70 6.60
N TYR A 93 -6.42 16.58 6.61
CA TYR A 93 -5.65 16.88 7.81
C TYR A 93 -6.33 18.00 8.60
N ASP A 94 -6.59 17.71 9.86
CA ASP A 94 -7.07 18.67 10.85
C ASP A 94 -6.00 18.78 11.96
N PRO A 95 -5.39 19.96 12.15
CA PRO A 95 -4.40 20.15 13.22
C PRO A 95 -4.93 19.86 14.62
N CYS A 96 -6.25 19.95 14.83
CA CYS A 96 -6.89 19.58 16.09
C CYS A 96 -7.00 18.07 16.30
N HIS A 97 -6.89 17.29 15.22
CA HIS A 97 -7.05 15.82 15.22
C HIS A 97 -5.90 15.11 14.48
N PRO A 98 -4.64 15.31 14.91
CA PRO A 98 -3.48 14.69 14.25
C PRO A 98 -3.49 13.17 14.36
N GLU A 99 -4.21 12.60 15.33
CA GLU A 99 -4.34 11.17 15.53
C GLU A 99 -4.94 10.43 14.33
N LEU A 100 -5.73 11.11 13.50
CA LEU A 100 -6.28 10.50 12.27
C LEU A 100 -5.16 10.14 11.28
N VAL A 101 -4.18 11.03 11.12
CA VAL A 101 -3.01 10.77 10.27
C VAL A 101 -2.14 9.68 10.88
N HIS A 102 -1.90 9.74 12.19
CA HIS A 102 -1.10 8.71 12.89
C HIS A 102 -1.72 7.32 12.73
N ASN A 103 -3.02 7.20 12.94
CA ASN A 103 -3.74 5.93 12.78
C ASN A 103 -3.69 5.42 11.35
N PHE A 104 -3.84 6.32 10.36
CA PHE A 104 -3.78 5.95 8.95
C PHE A 104 -2.39 5.44 8.57
N VAL A 105 -1.34 6.17 8.94
CA VAL A 105 0.06 5.80 8.67
C VAL A 105 0.41 4.46 9.30
N ASN A 106 0.04 4.25 10.56
CA ASN A 106 0.34 3.02 11.29
C ASN A 106 -0.38 1.79 10.72
N ARG A 107 -1.57 1.96 10.15
CA ARG A 107 -2.35 0.84 9.59
C ARG A 107 -1.98 0.52 8.15
N ASN A 108 -1.67 1.53 7.35
CA ASN A 108 -1.56 1.38 5.90
C ASN A 108 -0.11 1.46 5.39
N HIS A 109 0.84 1.90 6.20
CA HIS A 109 2.26 2.02 5.85
C HIS A 109 2.48 2.65 4.47
N PRO A 110 2.06 3.90 4.24
CA PRO A 110 2.20 4.54 2.94
C PRO A 110 3.68 4.63 2.52
N ALA A 111 3.95 4.61 1.23
CA ALA A 111 5.29 4.74 0.67
C ALA A 111 5.83 6.17 0.72
N GLY A 112 4.94 7.15 0.80
CA GLY A 112 5.26 8.57 0.88
C GLY A 112 4.01 9.40 1.12
N VAL A 113 4.22 10.69 1.32
CA VAL A 113 3.17 11.67 1.61
C VAL A 113 3.31 12.86 0.68
N ILE A 114 2.22 13.29 0.10
CA ILE A 114 2.09 14.57 -0.60
C ILE A 114 1.23 15.48 0.28
N TYR A 115 1.74 16.63 0.61
CA TYR A 115 1.05 17.62 1.44
C TYR A 115 0.72 18.84 0.61
N PHE A 116 -0.57 19.13 0.49
CA PHE A 116 -1.07 20.28 -0.29
C PHE A 116 -1.34 21.47 0.62
N GLU A 117 -0.33 22.24 0.91
CA GLU A 117 -0.40 23.50 1.64
C GLU A 117 0.91 24.30 1.46
N GLU A 118 0.83 25.61 1.58
CA GLU A 118 2.00 26.49 1.55
C GLU A 118 2.84 26.36 2.82
N GLU A 119 2.20 26.12 3.96
CA GLU A 119 2.88 25.93 5.24
C GLU A 119 2.48 24.58 5.87
N MET A 120 3.47 23.79 6.17
CA MET A 120 3.25 22.49 6.84
C MET A 120 3.31 22.65 8.35
N ASP A 121 2.35 22.06 9.02
CA ASP A 121 2.38 21.91 10.48
C ASP A 121 3.63 21.11 10.90
N GLN A 122 4.46 21.75 11.73
CA GLN A 122 5.72 21.17 12.21
C GLN A 122 5.53 19.88 13.02
N GLN A 123 4.42 19.73 13.69
CA GLN A 123 4.14 18.54 14.48
C GLN A 123 3.93 17.34 13.56
N ILE A 124 3.11 17.49 12.52
CA ILE A 124 2.86 16.41 11.58
C ILE A 124 4.11 16.10 10.74
N LEU A 125 4.85 17.12 10.33
CA LEU A 125 6.11 16.93 9.61
C LEU A 125 7.11 16.10 10.43
N SER A 126 7.30 16.48 11.69
CA SER A 126 8.19 15.76 12.61
C SER A 126 7.76 14.30 12.80
N TYR A 127 6.46 14.06 12.88
CA TYR A 127 5.92 12.69 12.98
C TYR A 127 6.23 11.87 11.72
N LEU A 128 5.95 12.41 10.54
CA LEU A 128 6.18 11.73 9.26
C LEU A 128 7.68 11.43 9.05
N GLN A 129 8.56 12.36 9.43
CA GLN A 129 10.01 12.17 9.38
C GLN A 129 10.47 11.05 10.34
N LYS A 130 9.94 11.00 11.55
CA LYS A 130 10.21 9.91 12.51
C LYS A 130 9.77 8.55 11.99
N CYS A 131 8.70 8.52 11.20
CA CYS A 131 8.24 7.31 10.51
C CYS A 131 9.09 6.94 9.28
N GLY A 132 10.08 7.75 8.92
CA GLY A 132 10.92 7.54 7.73
C GLY A 132 10.19 7.80 6.40
N LEU A 133 9.07 8.52 6.43
CA LEU A 133 8.27 8.80 5.25
C LEU A 133 8.81 10.02 4.49
N ARG A 134 8.99 9.84 3.19
CA ARG A 134 9.30 10.97 2.29
C ARG A 134 8.05 11.82 2.12
N THR A 135 8.21 13.11 2.33
CA THR A 135 7.11 14.08 2.22
C THR A 135 7.46 15.12 1.16
N VAL A 136 6.53 15.37 0.25
CA VAL A 136 6.61 16.41 -0.77
C VAL A 136 5.53 17.44 -0.48
N MET A 137 5.89 18.70 -0.51
CA MET A 137 4.94 19.81 -0.38
C MET A 137 4.56 20.34 -1.75
N CYS A 138 3.27 20.58 -1.94
CA CYS A 138 2.70 21.20 -3.11
C CYS A 138 1.82 22.38 -2.66
N GLY A 139 2.28 23.60 -2.89
CA GLY A 139 1.56 24.82 -2.57
C GLY A 139 1.87 25.92 -3.56
#